data_22aa3bd18e54c44f7ec873330e6ee05d
#
_entry.id   22aa3bd18e54c44f7ec873330e6ee05d
#
_cell.length_a   1.000
_cell.length_b   1.000
_cell.length_c   1.000
_cell.angle_alpha   90.00
_cell.angle_beta   90.00
_cell.angle_gamma   90.00
#
_symmetry.space_group_name_H-M   'P 1'
#
loop_
_entity.id
_entity.type
_entity.pdbx_description
1 polymer ?
#
loop_
_entity_poly.entity_id
_entity_poly.type
_entity_poly.pdbx_seq_one_letter_code
_entity_poly.pdbx_strand_id
1 'polypeptide(L)'
;LHVGLLRCLRNLGHYDTLRTHIRGVLAVHPTWQMHLAPFQIEGACILADWDAARQLDLHAPKVPELGMARALLAMRDHDEEAFSTAVSDARQQLGRRILGPARVSYPHAYDAVMQLHMLCELELIFYGRDDLKANLDARFAATLPSFRTREPVLSLRRSAFQACRAPVTDLGACWILSAKTARKAGHTQSAYSAILQAIQSGAPYAFVQKAKLLAHGD
;
A
#
# COMPACT_ATOMS: atom_id res chain seq x y z
N LEU A 1 16.36 7.98 13.85
CA LEU A 1 15.27 7.44 14.66
C LEU A 1 13.91 7.58 13.94
N HIS A 2 13.49 8.79 13.52
CA HIS A 2 12.16 9.04 12.90
C HIS A 2 11.91 8.21 11.65
N VAL A 3 12.88 8.12 10.72
CA VAL A 3 12.73 7.30 9.49
C VAL A 3 12.50 5.82 9.81
N GLY A 4 13.15 5.29 10.86
CA GLY A 4 12.92 3.92 11.32
C GLY A 4 11.49 3.72 11.81
N LEU A 5 10.97 4.66 12.63
CA LEU A 5 9.58 4.64 13.09
C LEU A 5 8.59 4.72 11.92
N LEU A 6 8.82 5.62 10.95
CA LEU A 6 7.95 5.74 9.78
C LEU A 6 7.91 4.45 8.94
N ARG A 7 9.06 3.76 8.79
CA ARG A 7 9.10 2.45 8.14
C ARG A 7 8.29 1.39 8.91
N CYS A 8 8.37 1.39 10.23
CA CYS A 8 7.56 0.50 11.06
C CYS A 8 6.06 0.77 10.90
N LEU A 9 5.64 2.03 11.00
CA LEU A 9 4.24 2.44 10.83
C LEU A 9 3.70 2.07 9.45
N ARG A 10 4.49 2.30 8.39
CA ARG A 10 4.17 1.88 7.03
C ARG A 10 3.94 0.38 6.92
N ASN A 11 4.86 -0.43 7.48
CA ASN A 11 4.77 -1.89 7.42
C ASN A 11 3.59 -2.46 8.23
N LEU A 12 3.12 -1.72 9.23
CA LEU A 12 1.93 -2.05 10.02
C LEU A 12 0.62 -1.51 9.41
N GLY A 13 0.70 -0.71 8.34
CA GLY A 13 -0.47 -0.10 7.71
C GLY A 13 -1.06 1.08 8.50
N HIS A 14 -0.33 1.64 9.47
CA HIS A 14 -0.79 2.74 10.33
C HIS A 14 -0.52 4.11 9.70
N TYR A 15 -1.11 4.37 8.53
CA TYR A 15 -0.85 5.58 7.75
C TYR A 15 -1.39 6.87 8.38
N ASP A 16 -2.49 6.83 9.15
CA ASP A 16 -2.97 8.01 9.91
C ASP A 16 -1.97 8.43 10.98
N THR A 17 -1.42 7.46 11.72
CA THR A 17 -0.38 7.73 12.73
C THR A 17 0.89 8.22 12.08
N LEU A 18 1.29 7.63 10.93
CA LEU A 18 2.43 8.07 10.14
C LEU A 18 2.28 9.53 9.72
N ARG A 19 1.12 9.91 9.17
CA ARG A 19 0.82 11.29 8.76
C ARG A 19 0.90 12.26 9.93
N THR A 20 0.30 11.90 11.06
CA THR A 20 0.31 12.74 12.28
C THR A 20 1.74 12.91 12.80
N HIS A 21 2.52 11.83 12.83
CA HIS A 21 3.93 11.89 13.26
C HIS A 21 4.77 12.79 12.36
N ILE A 22 4.62 12.69 11.04
CA ILE A 22 5.33 13.56 10.09
C ILE A 22 4.97 15.03 10.30
N ARG A 23 3.69 15.35 10.50
CA ARG A 23 3.26 16.73 10.80
C ARG A 23 3.95 17.27 12.04
N GLY A 24 4.02 16.48 13.11
CA GLY A 24 4.72 16.86 14.34
C GLY A 24 6.23 17.08 14.12
N VAL A 25 6.88 16.21 13.36
CA VAL A 25 8.31 16.35 13.06
C VAL A 25 8.58 17.61 12.22
N LEU A 26 7.77 17.89 11.21
CA LEU A 26 7.94 19.06 10.34
C LEU A 26 7.63 20.37 11.03
N ALA A 27 6.76 20.36 12.04
CA ALA A 27 6.52 21.55 12.87
C ALA A 27 7.78 21.99 13.65
N VAL A 28 8.64 21.03 14.01
CA VAL A 28 9.88 21.29 14.74
C VAL A 28 11.08 21.43 13.78
N HIS A 29 11.09 20.64 12.71
CA HIS A 29 12.19 20.55 11.73
C HIS A 29 11.68 20.73 10.29
N PRO A 30 11.34 21.97 9.85
CA PRO A 30 10.81 22.21 8.50
C PRO A 30 11.78 21.80 7.38
N THR A 31 13.09 21.86 7.65
CA THR A 31 14.15 21.49 6.69
C THR A 31 14.13 20.01 6.28
N TRP A 32 13.44 19.17 7.04
CA TRP A 32 13.33 17.73 6.74
C TRP A 32 12.23 17.40 5.73
N GLN A 33 11.51 18.40 5.22
CA GLN A 33 10.42 18.22 4.24
C GLN A 33 10.82 17.30 3.09
N MET A 34 11.98 17.54 2.47
CA MET A 34 12.46 16.75 1.33
C MET A 34 12.72 15.26 1.68
N HIS A 35 13.22 15.00 2.88
CA HIS A 35 13.50 13.64 3.35
C HIS A 35 12.22 12.87 3.71
N LEU A 36 11.19 13.57 4.13
CA LEU A 36 9.92 12.97 4.57
C LEU A 36 8.86 12.95 3.46
N ALA A 37 9.07 13.70 2.36
CA ALA A 37 8.14 13.77 1.23
C ALA A 37 7.72 12.39 0.69
N PRO A 38 8.61 11.39 0.50
CA PRO A 38 8.18 10.08 0.01
C PRO A 38 7.15 9.41 0.91
N PHE A 39 7.32 9.48 2.23
CA PHE A 39 6.36 8.93 3.19
C PHE A 39 5.04 9.70 3.21
N GLN A 40 5.10 11.03 3.03
CA GLN A 40 3.89 11.86 2.97
C GLN A 40 3.05 11.53 1.74
N ILE A 41 3.67 11.45 0.56
CA ILE A 41 2.98 11.18 -0.71
C ILE A 41 2.40 9.77 -0.69
N GLU A 42 3.19 8.77 -0.30
CA GLU A 42 2.71 7.39 -0.15
C GLU A 42 1.52 7.34 0.81
N GLY A 43 1.65 7.97 1.98
CA GLY A 43 0.58 8.01 2.98
C GLY A 43 -0.69 8.70 2.47
N ALA A 44 -0.56 9.80 1.74
CA ALA A 44 -1.68 10.50 1.13
C ALA A 44 -2.39 9.63 0.09
N CYS A 45 -1.65 8.93 -0.78
CA CYS A 45 -2.23 7.99 -1.75
C CYS A 45 -2.96 6.83 -1.07
N ILE A 46 -2.38 6.24 -0.01
CA ILE A 46 -3.00 5.13 0.72
C ILE A 46 -4.26 5.56 1.48
N LEU A 47 -4.28 6.79 1.98
CA LEU A 47 -5.45 7.39 2.66
C LEU A 47 -6.46 8.00 1.67
N ALA A 48 -6.23 7.87 0.36
CA ALA A 48 -7.04 8.45 -0.71
C ALA A 48 -7.19 9.98 -0.64
N ASP A 49 -6.22 10.66 -0.06
CA ASP A 49 -6.11 12.12 -0.03
C ASP A 49 -5.35 12.57 -1.30
N TRP A 50 -6.03 12.44 -2.45
CA TRP A 50 -5.43 12.64 -3.77
C TRP A 50 -4.96 14.07 -4.01
N ASP A 51 -5.66 15.07 -3.46
CA ASP A 51 -5.29 16.47 -3.62
C ASP A 51 -4.00 16.78 -2.86
N ALA A 52 -3.88 16.31 -1.63
CA ALA A 52 -2.65 16.42 -0.85
C ALA A 52 -1.49 15.66 -1.53
N ALA A 53 -1.73 14.45 -2.04
CA ALA A 53 -0.72 13.66 -2.75
C ALA A 53 -0.19 14.40 -3.97
N ARG A 54 -1.06 14.99 -4.78
CA ARG A 54 -0.70 15.76 -5.97
C ARG A 54 0.11 17.01 -5.63
N GLN A 55 -0.34 17.79 -4.64
CA GLN A 55 0.40 18.98 -4.19
C GLN A 55 1.79 18.64 -3.67
N LEU A 56 1.94 17.56 -2.94
CA LEU A 56 3.22 17.09 -2.43
C LEU A 56 4.15 16.61 -3.56
N ASP A 57 3.61 15.90 -4.57
CA ASP A 57 4.41 15.38 -5.69
C ASP A 57 4.98 16.49 -6.59
N LEU A 58 4.27 17.62 -6.76
CA LEU A 58 4.75 18.78 -7.51
C LEU A 58 6.07 19.33 -6.99
N HIS A 59 6.34 19.20 -5.70
CA HIS A 59 7.52 19.72 -5.01
C HIS A 59 8.51 18.61 -4.60
N ALA A 60 8.18 17.35 -4.89
CA ALA A 60 8.97 16.22 -4.46
C ALA A 60 10.19 15.98 -5.36
N PRO A 61 11.30 15.49 -4.80
CA PRO A 61 12.43 15.08 -5.61
C PRO A 61 12.04 13.91 -6.51
N LYS A 62 12.69 13.80 -7.68
CA LYS A 62 12.54 12.63 -8.56
C LYS A 62 13.29 11.43 -7.95
N VAL A 63 12.70 10.83 -6.92
CA VAL A 63 13.28 9.68 -6.24
C VAL A 63 12.54 8.39 -6.57
N PRO A 64 13.25 7.26 -6.57
CA PRO A 64 12.70 5.94 -6.91
C PRO A 64 11.50 5.52 -6.08
N GLU A 65 11.52 5.89 -4.81
CA GLU A 65 10.53 5.51 -3.82
C GLU A 65 9.10 6.01 -4.15
N LEU A 66 9.01 7.02 -5.03
CA LEU A 66 7.74 7.61 -5.45
C LEU A 66 7.09 6.94 -6.66
N GLY A 67 7.73 5.96 -7.29
CA GLY A 67 7.21 5.31 -8.50
C GLY A 67 5.81 4.74 -8.34
N MET A 68 5.54 4.04 -7.23
CA MET A 68 4.20 3.50 -6.95
C MET A 68 3.16 4.58 -6.67
N ALA A 69 3.54 5.63 -5.94
CA ALA A 69 2.63 6.75 -5.65
C ALA A 69 2.27 7.51 -6.93
N ARG A 70 3.24 7.75 -7.82
CA ARG A 70 3.01 8.37 -9.13
C ARG A 70 2.14 7.50 -10.03
N ALA A 71 2.34 6.18 -10.02
CA ALA A 71 1.45 5.27 -10.73
C ALA A 71 0.01 5.37 -10.21
N LEU A 72 -0.21 5.42 -8.88
CA LEU A 72 -1.53 5.62 -8.29
C LEU A 72 -2.17 6.98 -8.67
N LEU A 73 -1.39 8.06 -8.72
CA LEU A 73 -1.87 9.37 -9.16
C LEU A 73 -2.29 9.33 -10.63
N ALA A 74 -1.47 8.74 -11.50
CA ALA A 74 -1.79 8.56 -12.91
C ALA A 74 -3.04 7.69 -13.12
N MET A 75 -3.20 6.60 -12.32
CA MET A 75 -4.44 5.80 -12.30
C MET A 75 -5.67 6.64 -11.93
N ARG A 76 -5.53 7.52 -10.95
CA ARG A 76 -6.60 8.43 -10.50
C ARG A 76 -7.01 9.41 -11.59
N ASP A 77 -6.04 9.89 -12.37
CA ASP A 77 -6.24 10.84 -13.46
C ASP A 77 -6.62 10.15 -14.77
N HIS A 78 -6.63 8.81 -14.82
CA HIS A 78 -6.82 7.99 -16.02
C HIS A 78 -5.82 8.33 -17.13
N ASP A 79 -4.60 8.74 -16.76
CA ASP A 79 -3.52 9.08 -17.67
C ASP A 79 -2.65 7.83 -17.90
N GLU A 80 -2.87 7.18 -19.05
CA GLU A 80 -2.17 5.95 -19.43
C GLU A 80 -0.68 6.18 -19.71
N GLU A 81 -0.32 7.32 -20.30
CA GLU A 81 1.07 7.63 -20.61
C GLU A 81 1.88 7.88 -19.34
N ALA A 82 1.35 8.71 -18.42
CA ALA A 82 1.96 8.95 -17.13
C ALA A 82 2.04 7.66 -16.30
N PHE A 83 1.01 6.80 -16.34
CA PHE A 83 1.00 5.51 -15.66
C PHE A 83 2.10 4.59 -16.20
N SER A 84 2.16 4.39 -17.50
CA SER A 84 3.16 3.55 -18.17
C SER A 84 4.59 4.02 -17.85
N THR A 85 4.81 5.35 -17.91
CA THR A 85 6.10 5.96 -17.58
C THR A 85 6.47 5.70 -16.12
N ALA A 86 5.56 5.95 -15.18
CA ALA A 86 5.81 5.74 -13.74
C ALA A 86 6.13 4.26 -13.41
N VAL A 87 5.40 3.32 -14.01
CA VAL A 87 5.64 1.87 -13.82
C VAL A 87 6.97 1.45 -14.44
N SER A 88 7.29 1.93 -15.64
CA SER A 88 8.56 1.64 -16.32
C SER A 88 9.76 2.13 -15.51
N ASP A 89 9.72 3.38 -15.05
CA ASP A 89 10.77 3.98 -14.21
C ASP A 89 10.94 3.21 -12.91
N ALA A 90 9.85 2.86 -12.23
CA ALA A 90 9.90 2.09 -11.00
C ALA A 90 10.53 0.70 -11.23
N ARG A 91 10.15 0.01 -12.32
CA ARG A 91 10.75 -1.29 -12.70
C ARG A 91 12.24 -1.20 -12.98
N GLN A 92 12.65 -0.19 -13.75
CA GLN A 92 14.07 0.00 -14.06
C GLN A 92 14.90 0.19 -12.78
N GLN A 93 14.40 0.96 -11.84
CA GLN A 93 15.08 1.23 -10.57
C GLN A 93 15.12 -0.01 -9.67
N LEU A 94 14.03 -0.77 -9.59
CA LEU A 94 13.99 -2.05 -8.88
C LEU A 94 14.94 -3.08 -9.50
N GLY A 95 15.02 -3.13 -10.84
CA GLY A 95 15.98 -3.97 -11.56
C GLY A 95 17.42 -3.65 -11.17
N ARG A 96 17.79 -2.37 -11.08
CA ARG A 96 19.12 -1.95 -10.61
C ARG A 96 19.40 -2.38 -9.18
N ARG A 97 18.40 -2.33 -8.28
CA ARG A 97 18.53 -2.82 -6.89
C ARG A 97 18.75 -4.32 -6.82
N ILE A 98 18.06 -5.12 -7.65
CA ILE A 98 18.21 -6.58 -7.69
C ILE A 98 19.57 -6.96 -8.26
N LEU A 99 20.06 -6.26 -9.28
CA LEU A 99 21.36 -6.54 -9.92
C LEU A 99 22.56 -6.05 -9.10
N GLY A 100 22.38 -5.11 -8.19
CA GLY A 100 23.40 -4.54 -7.34
C GLY A 100 23.57 -5.25 -5.99
N PRO A 101 23.52 -4.53 -4.86
CA PRO A 101 23.80 -5.07 -3.52
C PRO A 101 22.84 -6.18 -3.05
N ALA A 102 21.66 -6.31 -3.67
CA ALA A 102 20.67 -7.34 -3.33
C ALA A 102 21.16 -8.77 -3.68
N ARG A 103 22.20 -8.91 -4.49
CA ARG A 103 22.87 -10.22 -4.73
C ARG A 103 23.44 -10.84 -3.45
N VAL A 104 23.61 -10.04 -2.39
CA VAL A 104 24.26 -10.48 -1.16
C VAL A 104 23.27 -10.94 -0.08
N SER A 105 21.97 -10.59 -0.20
CA SER A 105 20.98 -10.90 0.85
C SER A 105 19.60 -11.22 0.29
N TYR A 106 19.13 -12.45 0.53
CA TYR A 106 17.78 -12.91 0.16
C TYR A 106 16.65 -11.98 0.65
N PRO A 107 16.64 -11.47 1.92
CA PRO A 107 15.59 -10.57 2.37
C PRO A 107 15.48 -9.28 1.55
N HIS A 108 16.60 -8.70 1.13
CA HIS A 108 16.59 -7.48 0.30
C HIS A 108 16.12 -7.75 -1.13
N ALA A 109 16.48 -8.92 -1.68
CA ALA A 109 15.96 -9.34 -2.99
C ALA A 109 14.46 -9.59 -2.93
N TYR A 110 13.96 -10.21 -1.86
CA TYR A 110 12.54 -10.47 -1.68
C TYR A 110 11.71 -9.18 -1.59
N ASP A 111 12.17 -8.18 -0.86
CA ASP A 111 11.50 -6.87 -0.78
C ASP A 111 11.38 -6.21 -2.18
N ALA A 112 12.42 -6.29 -3.01
CA ALA A 112 12.38 -5.77 -4.38
C ALA A 112 11.44 -6.58 -5.29
N VAL A 113 11.43 -7.90 -5.16
CA VAL A 113 10.49 -8.79 -5.87
C VAL A 113 9.05 -8.49 -5.47
N MET A 114 8.78 -8.23 -4.19
CA MET A 114 7.46 -7.84 -3.72
C MET A 114 7.01 -6.50 -4.30
N GLN A 115 7.92 -5.53 -4.45
CA GLN A 115 7.60 -4.26 -5.10
C GLN A 115 7.28 -4.46 -6.60
N LEU A 116 8.00 -5.33 -7.31
CA LEU A 116 7.67 -5.71 -8.69
C LEU A 116 6.30 -6.42 -8.77
N HIS A 117 6.02 -7.29 -7.81
CA HIS A 117 4.72 -7.95 -7.69
C HIS A 117 3.59 -6.92 -7.54
N MET A 118 3.76 -5.90 -6.69
CA MET A 118 2.79 -4.83 -6.49
C MET A 118 2.59 -3.98 -7.74
N LEU A 119 3.65 -3.65 -8.48
CA LEU A 119 3.53 -2.95 -9.78
C LEU A 119 2.72 -3.74 -10.81
N CYS A 120 2.91 -5.07 -10.87
CA CYS A 120 2.08 -5.91 -11.74
C CYS A 120 0.60 -5.91 -11.32
N GLU A 121 0.28 -5.83 -10.01
CA GLU A 121 -1.11 -5.71 -9.56
C GLU A 121 -1.73 -4.37 -9.97
N LEU A 122 -0.97 -3.26 -9.90
CA LEU A 122 -1.43 -1.96 -10.40
C LEU A 122 -1.80 -2.02 -11.89
N GLU A 123 -0.99 -2.67 -12.73
CA GLU A 123 -1.29 -2.84 -14.15
C GLU A 123 -2.54 -3.69 -14.37
N LEU A 124 -2.68 -4.81 -13.66
CA LEU A 124 -3.88 -5.65 -13.75
C LEU A 124 -5.15 -4.86 -13.41
N ILE A 125 -5.09 -4.01 -12.38
CA ILE A 125 -6.24 -3.20 -11.95
C ILE A 125 -6.50 -2.07 -12.94
N PHE A 126 -5.45 -1.38 -13.41
CA PHE A 126 -5.58 -0.24 -14.32
C PHE A 126 -6.17 -0.63 -15.68
N TYR A 127 -5.67 -1.72 -16.26
CA TYR A 127 -6.12 -2.19 -17.57
C TYR A 127 -7.40 -3.04 -17.52
N GLY A 128 -7.91 -3.36 -16.33
CA GLY A 128 -9.21 -4.01 -16.14
C GLY A 128 -9.36 -5.33 -16.89
N ARG A 129 -8.34 -6.19 -16.88
CA ARG A 129 -8.36 -7.45 -17.65
C ARG A 129 -9.42 -8.42 -17.13
N ASP A 130 -9.92 -9.25 -18.06
CA ASP A 130 -10.79 -10.37 -17.74
C ASP A 130 -10.14 -11.23 -16.64
N ASP A 131 -10.97 -11.80 -15.74
CA ASP A 131 -10.50 -12.60 -14.59
C ASP A 131 -9.63 -11.84 -13.57
N LEU A 132 -9.75 -10.51 -13.48
CA LEU A 132 -8.98 -9.68 -12.55
C LEU A 132 -8.94 -10.27 -11.13
N LYS A 133 -10.11 -10.65 -10.59
CA LYS A 133 -10.21 -11.20 -9.23
C LYS A 133 -9.42 -12.50 -9.08
N ALA A 134 -9.56 -13.44 -10.01
CA ALA A 134 -8.84 -14.70 -9.97
C ALA A 134 -7.33 -14.50 -10.05
N ASN A 135 -6.88 -13.58 -10.90
CA ASN A 135 -5.48 -13.21 -11.02
C ASN A 135 -4.93 -12.59 -9.72
N LEU A 136 -5.65 -11.65 -9.11
CA LEU A 136 -5.24 -11.03 -7.85
C LEU A 136 -5.21 -12.03 -6.70
N ASP A 137 -6.16 -12.97 -6.64
CA ASP A 137 -6.23 -14.01 -5.61
C ASP A 137 -5.07 -15.01 -5.77
N ALA A 138 -4.76 -15.44 -7.00
CA ALA A 138 -3.62 -16.32 -7.28
C ALA A 138 -2.28 -15.66 -6.91
N ARG A 139 -2.11 -14.39 -7.27
CA ARG A 139 -0.92 -13.60 -6.92
C ARG A 139 -0.77 -13.45 -5.41
N PHE A 140 -1.86 -13.15 -4.71
CA PHE A 140 -1.85 -13.05 -3.25
C PHE A 140 -1.51 -14.39 -2.57
N ALA A 141 -2.01 -15.51 -3.10
CA ALA A 141 -1.69 -16.84 -2.59
C ALA A 141 -0.19 -17.18 -2.74
N ALA A 142 0.45 -16.68 -3.79
CA ALA A 142 1.89 -16.87 -4.05
C ALA A 142 2.80 -16.08 -3.09
N THR A 143 2.27 -15.10 -2.33
CA THR A 143 3.07 -14.33 -1.36
C THR A 143 3.29 -15.10 -0.07
N LEU A 144 4.40 -14.83 0.62
CA LEU A 144 4.64 -15.37 1.96
C LEU A 144 3.47 -15.03 2.91
N PRO A 145 2.97 -16.01 3.69
CA PRO A 145 1.78 -15.83 4.52
C PRO A 145 2.09 -15.05 5.82
N SER A 146 2.78 -13.93 5.71
CA SER A 146 3.07 -13.04 6.83
C SER A 146 2.31 -11.72 6.69
N PHE A 147 1.94 -11.11 7.81
CA PHE A 147 1.29 -9.82 7.84
C PHE A 147 2.16 -8.73 7.20
N ARG A 148 3.44 -8.72 7.53
CA ARG A 148 4.43 -7.78 7.00
C ARG A 148 4.52 -7.79 5.48
N THR A 149 4.36 -8.96 4.86
CA THR A 149 4.40 -9.11 3.40
C THR A 149 3.07 -8.75 2.75
N ARG A 150 1.96 -9.20 3.34
CA ARG A 150 0.63 -9.15 2.73
C ARG A 150 -0.08 -7.83 2.91
N GLU A 151 0.11 -7.14 4.05
CA GLU A 151 -0.59 -5.88 4.29
C GLU A 151 -0.18 -4.76 3.33
N PRO A 152 1.10 -4.55 2.96
CA PRO A 152 1.46 -3.59 1.92
C PRO A 152 0.79 -3.86 0.57
N VAL A 153 0.69 -5.13 0.15
CA VAL A 153 0.00 -5.53 -1.08
C VAL A 153 -1.48 -5.16 -1.01
N LEU A 154 -2.15 -5.50 0.10
CA LEU A 154 -3.57 -5.18 0.29
C LEU A 154 -3.82 -3.67 0.40
N SER A 155 -2.93 -2.92 1.06
CA SER A 155 -3.00 -1.47 1.14
C SER A 155 -2.92 -0.82 -0.23
N LEU A 156 -1.93 -1.23 -1.04
CA LEU A 156 -1.77 -0.73 -2.40
C LEU A 156 -2.98 -1.09 -3.28
N ARG A 157 -3.46 -2.33 -3.19
CA ARG A 157 -4.65 -2.79 -3.93
C ARG A 157 -5.89 -1.97 -3.60
N ARG A 158 -6.12 -1.65 -2.32
CA ARG A 158 -7.20 -0.76 -1.89
C ARG A 158 -7.07 0.63 -2.50
N SER A 159 -5.87 1.21 -2.48
CA SER A 159 -5.62 2.53 -3.08
C SER A 159 -5.83 2.51 -4.59
N ALA A 160 -5.40 1.45 -5.28
CA ALA A 160 -5.62 1.28 -6.71
C ALA A 160 -7.12 1.18 -7.06
N PHE A 161 -7.89 0.41 -6.30
CA PHE A 161 -9.35 0.34 -6.48
C PHE A 161 -10.03 1.68 -6.22
N GLN A 162 -9.58 2.44 -5.22
CA GLN A 162 -10.10 3.80 -4.96
C GLN A 162 -9.71 4.77 -6.09
N ALA A 163 -8.48 4.69 -6.60
CA ALA A 163 -8.03 5.51 -7.72
C ALA A 163 -8.87 5.26 -8.97
N CYS A 164 -9.10 4.02 -9.34
CA CYS A 164 -9.93 3.63 -10.49
C CYS A 164 -11.44 3.69 -10.23
N ARG A 165 -11.88 4.12 -9.05
CA ARG A 165 -13.32 4.14 -8.68
C ARG A 165 -13.99 2.77 -8.84
N ALA A 166 -13.26 1.71 -8.52
CA ALA A 166 -13.77 0.34 -8.59
C ALA A 166 -14.98 0.13 -7.65
N PRO A 167 -15.77 -0.92 -7.87
CA PRO A 167 -16.93 -1.24 -7.01
C PRO A 167 -16.52 -1.35 -5.53
N VAL A 168 -17.39 -0.85 -4.65
CA VAL A 168 -17.16 -0.88 -3.18
C VAL A 168 -17.02 -2.33 -2.67
N THR A 169 -17.62 -3.31 -3.36
CA THR A 169 -17.48 -4.74 -3.07
C THR A 169 -16.05 -5.24 -3.13
N ASP A 170 -15.26 -4.76 -4.09
CA ASP A 170 -13.85 -5.16 -4.26
C ASP A 170 -12.99 -4.56 -3.16
N LEU A 171 -13.26 -3.31 -2.79
CA LEU A 171 -12.62 -2.65 -1.67
C LEU A 171 -12.95 -3.37 -0.36
N GLY A 172 -14.22 -3.72 -0.14
CA GLY A 172 -14.68 -4.47 1.02
C GLY A 172 -14.02 -5.85 1.14
N ALA A 173 -13.86 -6.57 0.03
CA ALA A 173 -13.16 -7.85 -0.01
C ALA A 173 -11.69 -7.71 0.42
N CYS A 174 -11.00 -6.65 0.01
CA CYS A 174 -9.63 -6.37 0.45
C CYS A 174 -9.56 -6.11 1.96
N TRP A 175 -10.52 -5.36 2.52
CA TRP A 175 -10.58 -5.12 3.96
C TRP A 175 -10.80 -6.41 4.76
N ILE A 176 -11.63 -7.34 4.26
CA ILE A 176 -11.81 -8.67 4.87
C ILE A 176 -10.50 -9.46 4.87
N LEU A 177 -9.74 -9.41 3.77
CA LEU A 177 -8.43 -10.08 3.69
C LEU A 177 -7.42 -9.47 4.67
N SER A 178 -7.36 -8.15 4.79
CA SER A 178 -6.53 -7.44 5.78
C SER A 178 -6.91 -7.86 7.20
N ALA A 179 -8.20 -7.83 7.54
CA ALA A 179 -8.69 -8.25 8.85
C ALA A 179 -8.28 -9.70 9.20
N LYS A 180 -8.46 -10.62 8.25
CA LYS A 180 -8.08 -12.03 8.40
C LYS A 180 -6.57 -12.20 8.58
N THR A 181 -5.78 -11.46 7.83
CA THR A 181 -4.32 -11.54 7.86
C THR A 181 -3.78 -10.97 9.17
N ALA A 182 -4.27 -9.79 9.58
CA ALA A 182 -3.89 -9.13 10.83
C ALA A 182 -4.26 -9.98 12.05
N ARG A 183 -5.49 -10.52 12.10
CA ARG A 183 -5.95 -11.39 13.19
C ARG A 183 -5.08 -12.63 13.32
N LYS A 184 -4.75 -13.32 12.22
CA LYS A 184 -3.90 -14.51 12.25
C LYS A 184 -2.47 -14.22 12.71
N ALA A 185 -2.01 -12.99 12.53
CA ALA A 185 -0.69 -12.54 12.97
C ALA A 185 -0.68 -11.93 14.39
N GLY A 186 -1.84 -11.89 15.08
CA GLY A 186 -1.95 -11.31 16.42
C GLY A 186 -2.00 -9.77 16.46
N HIS A 187 -2.14 -9.11 15.31
CA HIS A 187 -2.26 -7.65 15.23
C HIS A 187 -3.72 -7.22 15.46
N THR A 188 -4.19 -7.32 16.70
CA THR A 188 -5.59 -7.11 17.09
C THR A 188 -6.12 -5.75 16.71
N GLN A 189 -5.35 -4.67 16.92
CA GLN A 189 -5.76 -3.31 16.58
C GLN A 189 -5.94 -3.13 15.07
N SER A 190 -4.97 -3.60 14.27
CA SER A 190 -5.06 -3.54 12.80
C SER A 190 -6.22 -4.38 12.28
N ALA A 191 -6.46 -5.56 12.88
CA ALA A 191 -7.59 -6.42 12.53
C ALA A 191 -8.93 -5.73 12.82
N TYR A 192 -9.06 -5.10 13.98
CA TYR A 192 -10.27 -4.39 14.37
C TYR A 192 -10.55 -3.20 13.44
N SER A 193 -9.54 -2.39 13.14
CA SER A 193 -9.62 -1.27 12.21
C SER A 193 -10.07 -1.73 10.81
N ALA A 194 -9.48 -2.81 10.30
CA ALA A 194 -9.85 -3.39 9.00
C ALA A 194 -11.28 -3.92 8.99
N ILE A 195 -11.76 -4.52 10.10
CA ILE A 195 -13.14 -4.98 10.24
C ILE A 195 -14.12 -3.80 10.18
N LEU A 196 -13.83 -2.68 10.85
CA LEU A 196 -14.68 -1.50 10.81
C LEU A 196 -14.80 -0.96 9.37
N GLN A 197 -13.70 -0.89 8.64
CA GLN A 197 -13.70 -0.47 7.23
C GLN A 197 -14.49 -1.46 6.35
N ALA A 198 -14.36 -2.76 6.60
CA ALA A 198 -15.15 -3.77 5.89
C ALA A 198 -16.65 -3.63 6.14
N ILE A 199 -17.06 -3.33 7.38
CA ILE A 199 -18.47 -3.09 7.74
C ILE A 199 -18.98 -1.82 7.04
N GLN A 200 -18.21 -0.72 7.07
CA GLN A 200 -18.56 0.53 6.38
C GLN A 200 -18.70 0.35 4.86
N SER A 201 -17.90 -0.53 4.29
CA SER A 201 -18.00 -0.90 2.86
C SER A 201 -19.11 -1.89 2.55
N GLY A 202 -19.94 -2.28 3.53
CA GLY A 202 -20.99 -3.28 3.34
C GLY A 202 -20.47 -4.67 2.94
N ALA A 203 -19.23 -5.01 3.26
CA ALA A 203 -18.62 -6.26 2.84
C ALA A 203 -19.33 -7.47 3.47
N PRO A 204 -19.69 -8.49 2.67
CA PRO A 204 -20.29 -9.71 3.20
C PRO A 204 -19.29 -10.40 4.16
N TYR A 205 -19.83 -11.02 5.22
CA TYR A 205 -19.05 -11.73 6.23
C TYR A 205 -18.11 -10.87 7.12
N ALA A 206 -18.21 -9.52 7.09
CA ALA A 206 -17.45 -8.65 7.99
C ALA A 206 -17.75 -8.96 9.46
N PHE A 207 -19.01 -9.24 9.80
CA PHE A 207 -19.43 -9.64 11.15
C PHE A 207 -18.83 -10.98 11.61
N VAL A 208 -18.61 -11.90 10.67
CA VAL A 208 -17.93 -13.18 10.97
C VAL A 208 -16.46 -12.92 11.38
N GLN A 209 -15.77 -12.00 10.73
CA GLN A 209 -14.42 -11.65 11.13
C GLN A 209 -14.40 -10.95 12.49
N LYS A 210 -15.40 -10.11 12.79
CA LYS A 210 -15.56 -9.47 14.11
C LYS A 210 -15.77 -10.51 15.20
N ALA A 211 -16.68 -11.46 15.00
CA ALA A 211 -16.91 -12.53 15.95
C ALA A 211 -15.66 -13.38 16.19
N LYS A 212 -14.91 -13.73 15.14
CA LYS A 212 -13.66 -14.47 15.23
C LYS A 212 -12.56 -13.69 15.98
N LEU A 213 -12.53 -12.36 15.85
CA LEU A 213 -11.56 -11.54 16.58
C LEU A 213 -11.88 -11.50 18.07
N LEU A 214 -13.15 -11.34 18.43
CA LEU A 214 -13.60 -11.33 19.83
C LEU A 214 -13.39 -12.68 20.53
N ALA A 215 -13.66 -13.78 19.83
CA ALA A 215 -13.47 -15.13 20.36
C ALA A 215 -11.98 -15.54 20.55
N HIS A 216 -11.03 -14.75 20.08
CA HIS A 216 -9.58 -15.00 20.26
C HIS A 216 -8.95 -14.03 21.25
N GLY A 217 -9.72 -13.14 21.85
CA GLY A 217 -9.27 -12.13 22.82
C GLY A 217 -9.50 -12.53 24.29
N ASP A 218 -10.09 -13.71 24.50
CA ASP A 218 -10.22 -14.38 25.78
C ASP A 218 -9.20 -15.53 25.86
#